data_9240e2d20865726007074aa569e0a3fc
#
_entry.id   9240e2d20865726007074aa569e0a3fc
#
_cell.length_a   1.000
_cell.length_b   1.000
_cell.length_c   1.000
_cell.angle_alpha   90.00
_cell.angle_beta   90.00
_cell.angle_gamma   90.00
#
_symmetry.space_group_name_H-M   'P 1'
#
loop_
_entity.id
_entity.type
_entity.pdbx_description
1 polymer ?
#
loop_
_entity_poly.entity_id
_entity_poly.type
_entity_poly.pdbx_seq_one_letter_code
_entity_poly.pdbx_strand_id
1 'polypeptide(L)'
;MNYSALIQNRKSVREFTDRPAPYADLAALKNYYRPAVRRLIPELKTELYFFGTDTRTALEGAAGYNHFLVGAPQYLVLMSQPHELAHLNAGYIMEDMVLKITELDLDSCFVTFTDSEQVKDALGIESGLDVAAIVAFGDGK
;
A
#
# COMPACT_ATOMS: atom_id res chain seq x y z
N MET A 1 -19.84 -1.68 -1.27
CA MET A 1 -18.79 -2.69 -0.94
C MET A 1 -19.31 -3.59 0.18
N ASN A 2 -19.24 -4.90 -0.01
CA ASN A 2 -19.65 -5.86 1.02
C ASN A 2 -18.44 -6.19 1.90
N TYR A 3 -18.25 -5.45 2.97
CA TYR A 3 -17.10 -5.61 3.86
C TYR A 3 -17.00 -7.00 4.48
N SER A 4 -18.12 -7.58 4.88
CA SER A 4 -18.12 -8.90 5.52
C SER A 4 -17.54 -9.98 4.60
N ALA A 5 -18.01 -10.02 3.35
CA ALA A 5 -17.51 -10.99 2.37
C ALA A 5 -16.04 -10.72 2.02
N LEU A 6 -15.65 -9.46 1.87
CA LEU A 6 -14.27 -9.10 1.53
C LEU A 6 -13.30 -9.42 2.65
N ILE A 7 -13.69 -9.17 3.90
CA ILE A 7 -12.86 -9.53 5.05
C ILE A 7 -12.63 -11.04 5.11
N GLN A 8 -13.67 -11.84 4.85
CA GLN A 8 -13.55 -13.30 4.84
C GLN A 8 -12.68 -13.81 3.70
N ASN A 9 -12.73 -13.15 2.54
CA ASN A 9 -12.01 -13.58 1.33
C ASN A 9 -10.58 -13.02 1.27
N ARG A 10 -10.28 -11.95 2.00
CA ARG A 10 -8.95 -11.35 1.98
C ARG A 10 -7.93 -12.26 2.65
N LYS A 11 -6.78 -12.41 2.01
CA LYS A 11 -5.63 -13.12 2.57
C LYS A 11 -4.36 -12.42 2.11
N SER A 12 -3.29 -12.56 2.86
CA SER A 12 -1.97 -12.09 2.44
C SER A 12 -1.42 -13.01 1.35
N VAL A 13 -1.06 -12.44 0.21
CA VAL A 13 -0.45 -13.16 -0.91
C VAL A 13 0.96 -12.63 -1.08
N ARG A 14 1.95 -13.53 -1.09
CA ARG A 14 3.37 -13.17 -1.12
C ARG A 14 4.07 -13.49 -2.44
N GLU A 15 3.36 -14.09 -3.37
CA GLU A 15 3.86 -14.39 -4.71
C GLU A 15 2.89 -13.84 -5.75
N PHE A 16 3.42 -13.06 -6.69
CA PHE A 16 2.63 -12.39 -7.72
C PHE A 16 3.15 -12.73 -9.11
N THR A 17 2.27 -12.67 -10.10
CA THR A 17 2.67 -12.72 -11.50
C THR A 17 3.35 -11.40 -11.88
N ASP A 18 4.04 -11.36 -13.02
CA ASP A 18 4.65 -10.14 -13.55
C ASP A 18 3.62 -9.20 -14.18
N ARG A 19 2.36 -9.62 -14.27
CA ARG A 19 1.31 -8.86 -14.94
C ARG A 19 0.93 -7.63 -14.13
N PRO A 20 1.10 -6.40 -14.68
CA PRO A 20 0.63 -5.21 -14.00
C PRO A 20 -0.88 -5.22 -13.84
N ALA A 21 -1.38 -4.57 -12.79
CA ALA A 21 -2.80 -4.37 -12.62
C ALA A 21 -3.36 -3.53 -13.79
N PRO A 22 -4.59 -3.81 -14.25
CA PRO A 22 -5.20 -3.00 -15.29
C PRO A 22 -5.27 -1.52 -14.91
N TYR A 23 -5.12 -0.64 -15.89
CA TYR A 23 -5.19 0.80 -15.65
C TYR A 23 -6.50 1.22 -14.99
N ALA A 24 -7.60 0.59 -15.39
CA ALA A 24 -8.92 0.87 -14.80
C ALA A 24 -8.95 0.55 -13.30
N ASP A 25 -8.27 -0.51 -12.87
CA ASP A 25 -8.20 -0.87 -11.46
C ASP A 25 -7.34 0.13 -10.67
N LEU A 26 -6.23 0.59 -11.24
CA LEU A 26 -5.41 1.62 -10.63
C LEU A 26 -6.19 2.93 -10.46
N ALA A 27 -6.96 3.31 -11.47
CA ALA A 27 -7.82 4.49 -11.42
C ALA A 27 -8.90 4.34 -10.34
N ALA A 28 -9.51 3.16 -10.23
CA ALA A 28 -10.52 2.86 -9.21
C ALA A 28 -9.93 3.00 -7.80
N LEU A 29 -8.71 2.52 -7.58
CA LEU A 29 -8.03 2.64 -6.29
C LEU A 29 -7.73 4.10 -5.94
N LYS A 30 -7.24 4.89 -6.90
CA LYS A 30 -6.99 6.32 -6.69
C LYS A 30 -8.27 7.07 -6.32
N ASN A 31 -9.35 6.79 -7.04
CA ASN A 31 -10.64 7.43 -6.78
C ASN A 31 -11.23 7.02 -5.44
N TYR A 32 -11.04 5.78 -5.03
CA TYR A 32 -11.51 5.27 -3.74
C TYR A 32 -10.81 5.93 -2.57
N TYR A 33 -9.52 6.16 -2.67
CA TYR A 33 -8.72 6.77 -1.60
C TYR A 33 -9.23 8.16 -1.22
N ARG A 34 -9.67 8.95 -2.17
CA ARG A 34 -10.00 10.37 -1.93
C ARG A 34 -11.18 10.56 -0.99
N PRO A 35 -12.46 10.39 -1.44
CA PRO A 35 -13.59 10.60 -0.53
C PRO A 35 -14.04 9.35 0.22
N ALA A 36 -13.85 8.17 -0.37
CA ALA A 36 -14.53 6.96 0.08
C ALA A 36 -13.76 6.19 1.15
N VAL A 37 -12.43 6.28 1.18
CA VAL A 37 -11.64 5.52 2.14
C VAL A 37 -11.91 6.02 3.56
N ARG A 38 -12.03 5.08 4.49
CA ARG A 38 -12.24 5.40 5.90
C ARG A 38 -10.94 5.89 6.54
N ARG A 39 -11.07 6.91 7.38
CA ARG A 39 -9.95 7.47 8.13
C ARG A 39 -10.29 7.50 9.61
N LEU A 40 -9.38 7.01 10.43
CA LEU A 40 -9.53 7.07 11.88
C LEU A 40 -9.40 8.51 12.38
N ILE A 41 -8.46 9.25 11.80
CA ILE A 41 -8.21 10.67 12.11
C ILE A 41 -8.26 11.47 10.81
N PRO A 42 -9.45 11.96 10.42
CA PRO A 42 -9.61 12.66 9.13
C PRO A 42 -8.77 13.93 8.99
N GLU A 43 -8.44 14.59 10.09
CA GLU A 43 -7.66 15.83 10.09
C GLU A 43 -6.17 15.59 9.81
N LEU A 44 -5.69 14.36 9.97
CA LEU A 44 -4.29 14.03 9.77
C LEU A 44 -3.99 13.98 8.28
N LYS A 45 -3.07 14.83 7.82
CA LYS A 45 -2.72 14.88 6.39
C LYS A 45 -2.04 13.60 5.97
N THR A 46 -2.52 13.02 4.86
CA THR A 46 -1.92 11.83 4.25
C THR A 46 -1.77 12.05 2.74
N GLU A 47 -0.86 11.28 2.14
CA GLU A 47 -0.66 11.21 0.69
C GLU A 47 -0.49 9.76 0.31
N LEU A 48 -1.08 9.36 -0.81
CA LEU A 48 -0.97 7.99 -1.33
C LEU A 48 -0.22 8.00 -2.65
N TYR A 49 0.83 7.20 -2.73
CA TYR A 49 1.66 7.05 -3.92
C TYR A 49 1.50 5.65 -4.51
N PHE A 50 1.47 5.58 -5.84
CA PHE A 50 1.41 4.34 -6.60
C PHE A 50 2.72 4.13 -7.33
N PHE A 51 3.31 2.94 -7.16
CA PHE A 51 4.57 2.58 -7.81
C PHE A 51 4.41 1.30 -8.62
N GLY A 52 5.16 1.20 -9.73
CA GLY A 52 5.09 0.09 -10.67
C GLY A 52 6.18 -0.96 -10.48
N THR A 53 6.49 -1.66 -11.57
CA THR A 53 7.26 -2.90 -11.56
C THR A 53 8.72 -2.75 -11.10
N ASP A 54 9.33 -1.61 -11.27
CA ASP A 54 10.74 -1.39 -10.89
C ASP A 54 10.90 -1.12 -9.39
N THR A 55 9.81 -1.00 -8.67
CA THR A 55 9.81 -0.60 -7.26
C THR A 55 10.48 -1.62 -6.35
N ARG A 56 10.35 -2.92 -6.67
CA ARG A 56 11.00 -3.97 -5.88
C ARG A 56 12.50 -3.74 -5.79
N THR A 57 13.15 -3.49 -6.92
CA THR A 57 14.59 -3.25 -6.97
C THR A 57 14.96 -2.02 -6.15
N ALA A 58 14.17 -0.94 -6.29
CA ALA A 58 14.39 0.30 -5.54
C ALA A 58 14.24 0.10 -4.03
N LEU A 59 13.30 -0.73 -3.60
CA LEU A 59 13.02 -0.97 -2.18
C LEU A 59 13.95 -1.98 -1.52
N GLU A 60 14.75 -2.72 -2.27
CA GLU A 60 15.66 -3.70 -1.69
C GLU A 60 16.60 -3.02 -0.68
N GLY A 61 16.64 -3.57 0.54
CA GLY A 61 17.42 -3.01 1.64
C GLY A 61 16.70 -1.91 2.43
N ALA A 62 15.67 -1.27 1.86
CA ALA A 62 14.90 -0.23 2.55
C ALA A 62 13.59 -0.75 3.15
N ALA A 63 13.07 -1.84 2.63
CA ALA A 63 11.83 -2.44 3.09
C ALA A 63 11.92 -3.96 3.06
N GLY A 64 10.93 -4.62 3.64
CA GLY A 64 10.90 -6.06 3.74
C GLY A 64 11.33 -6.57 5.11
N TYR A 65 11.31 -7.88 5.29
CA TYR A 65 11.65 -8.54 6.54
C TYR A 65 12.76 -9.55 6.31
N ASN A 66 13.81 -9.50 7.12
CA ASN A 66 14.94 -10.43 7.07
C ASN A 66 15.58 -10.50 5.67
N HIS A 67 15.80 -9.34 5.05
CA HIS A 67 16.32 -9.21 3.68
C HIS A 67 15.40 -9.76 2.59
N PHE A 68 14.17 -10.12 2.93
CA PHE A 68 13.17 -10.58 1.97
C PHE A 68 12.13 -9.49 1.72
N LEU A 69 11.96 -9.13 0.47
CA LEU A 69 10.92 -8.22 0.02
C LEU A 69 9.97 -8.96 -0.92
N VAL A 70 8.68 -8.85 -0.65
CA VAL A 70 7.66 -9.40 -1.54
C VAL A 70 7.75 -8.73 -2.90
N GLY A 71 7.99 -9.52 -3.96
CA GLY A 71 8.03 -9.03 -5.33
C GLY A 71 6.64 -8.95 -5.92
N ALA A 72 6.21 -7.76 -6.28
CA ALA A 72 4.89 -7.51 -6.87
C ALA A 72 5.01 -6.52 -8.02
N PRO A 73 4.05 -6.53 -8.97
CA PRO A 73 4.07 -5.54 -10.04
C PRO A 73 3.71 -4.13 -9.59
N GLN A 74 3.02 -3.99 -8.47
CA GLN A 74 2.60 -2.68 -7.95
C GLN A 74 2.79 -2.59 -6.44
N TYR A 75 3.01 -1.34 -5.97
CA TYR A 75 3.08 -1.02 -4.55
C TYR A 75 2.29 0.26 -4.27
N LEU A 76 1.61 0.28 -3.13
CA LEU A 76 1.03 1.50 -2.55
C LEU A 76 1.90 1.95 -1.39
N VAL A 77 2.21 3.23 -1.34
CA VAL A 77 2.92 3.82 -0.21
C VAL A 77 2.06 4.95 0.35
N LEU A 78 1.70 4.83 1.61
CA LEU A 78 0.94 5.86 2.32
C LEU A 78 1.88 6.69 3.16
N MET A 79 1.87 7.99 2.92
CA MET A 79 2.61 8.98 3.69
C MET A 79 1.67 9.64 4.68
N SER A 80 2.17 9.99 5.85
CA SER A 80 1.38 10.65 6.88
C SER A 80 2.15 11.76 7.56
N GLN A 81 1.42 12.78 7.96
CA GLN A 81 1.89 13.79 8.89
C GLN A 81 2.35 13.11 10.18
N PRO A 82 3.48 13.54 10.79
CA PRO A 82 3.91 12.97 12.06
C PRO A 82 2.85 13.13 13.15
N HIS A 83 2.55 12.04 13.83
CA HIS A 83 1.57 12.01 14.92
C HIS A 83 1.74 10.69 15.68
N GLU A 84 1.45 10.69 16.97
CA GLU A 84 1.59 9.47 17.78
C GLU A 84 0.68 8.33 17.29
N LEU A 85 -0.46 8.65 16.64
CA LEU A 85 -1.39 7.67 16.10
C LEU A 85 -1.28 7.53 14.57
N ALA A 86 -0.21 8.03 13.96
CA ALA A 86 -0.06 8.01 12.51
C ALA A 86 -0.08 6.59 11.94
N HIS A 87 0.59 5.64 12.58
CA HIS A 87 0.62 4.25 12.10
C HIS A 87 -0.74 3.57 12.26
N LEU A 88 -1.47 3.88 13.33
CA LEU A 88 -2.82 3.34 13.53
C LEU A 88 -3.79 3.86 12.47
N ASN A 89 -3.74 5.17 12.21
CA ASN A 89 -4.55 5.79 11.15
C ASN A 89 -4.20 5.23 9.78
N ALA A 90 -2.90 5.08 9.48
CA ALA A 90 -2.44 4.50 8.22
C ALA A 90 -2.91 3.06 8.04
N GLY A 91 -2.83 2.24 9.09
CA GLY A 91 -3.33 0.87 9.07
C GLY A 91 -4.82 0.82 8.77
N TYR A 92 -5.59 1.73 9.36
CA TYR A 92 -7.02 1.85 9.12
C TYR A 92 -7.32 2.18 7.65
N ILE A 93 -6.61 3.16 7.10
CA ILE A 93 -6.75 3.56 5.69
C ILE A 93 -6.34 2.41 4.76
N MET A 94 -5.18 1.80 5.00
CA MET A 94 -4.65 0.78 4.11
C MET A 94 -5.44 -0.52 4.18
N GLU A 95 -6.03 -0.86 5.33
CA GLU A 95 -6.94 -2.02 5.40
C GLU A 95 -8.15 -1.80 4.48
N ASP A 96 -8.72 -0.60 4.47
CA ASP A 96 -9.83 -0.28 3.57
C ASP A 96 -9.38 -0.33 2.09
N MET A 97 -8.17 0.16 1.79
CA MET A 97 -7.60 0.06 0.44
C MET A 97 -7.38 -1.40 0.04
N VAL A 98 -6.89 -2.24 0.95
CA VAL A 98 -6.69 -3.67 0.70
C VAL A 98 -8.01 -4.38 0.42
N LEU A 99 -9.08 -4.01 1.10
CA LEU A 99 -10.40 -4.56 0.82
C LEU A 99 -10.88 -4.13 -0.58
N LYS A 100 -10.60 -2.90 -0.99
CA LYS A 100 -10.91 -2.46 -2.35
C LYS A 100 -10.10 -3.23 -3.39
N ILE A 101 -8.82 -3.50 -3.13
CA ILE A 101 -7.98 -4.35 -3.98
C ILE A 101 -8.63 -5.73 -4.13
N THR A 102 -9.09 -6.32 -3.03
CA THR A 102 -9.78 -7.62 -3.04
C THR A 102 -11.07 -7.57 -3.86
N GLU A 103 -11.84 -6.49 -3.75
CA GLU A 103 -13.06 -6.30 -4.54
C GLU A 103 -12.78 -6.28 -6.04
N LEU A 104 -11.60 -5.80 -6.44
CA LEU A 104 -11.15 -5.75 -7.84
C LEU A 104 -10.53 -7.08 -8.31
N ASP A 105 -10.65 -8.15 -7.52
CA ASP A 105 -10.05 -9.46 -7.79
C ASP A 105 -8.52 -9.42 -7.89
N LEU A 106 -7.90 -8.53 -7.16
CA LEU A 106 -6.45 -8.47 -7.00
C LEU A 106 -6.06 -8.95 -5.61
N ASP A 107 -4.79 -9.30 -5.46
CA ASP A 107 -4.24 -9.79 -4.21
C ASP A 107 -3.25 -8.77 -3.63
N SER A 108 -2.97 -8.86 -2.35
CA SER A 108 -2.14 -7.90 -1.66
C SER A 108 -1.38 -8.49 -0.49
N CYS A 109 -0.35 -7.77 -0.05
CA CYS A 109 0.42 -8.11 1.13
C CYS A 109 1.02 -6.82 1.72
N PHE A 110 0.87 -6.64 3.04
CA PHE A 110 1.57 -5.55 3.73
C PHE A 110 3.07 -5.81 3.70
N VAL A 111 3.84 -4.74 3.51
CA VAL A 111 5.30 -4.78 3.45
C VAL A 111 5.85 -4.02 4.65
N THR A 112 6.72 -4.66 5.42
CA THR A 112 7.35 -4.04 6.58
C THR A 112 8.52 -3.15 6.17
N PHE A 113 8.79 -2.13 6.96
CA PHE A 113 9.98 -1.27 6.83
C PHE A 113 10.32 -0.72 8.21
N THR A 114 11.56 -0.27 8.40
CA THR A 114 12.01 0.25 9.69
C THR A 114 12.35 1.72 9.66
N ASP A 115 12.71 2.27 8.50
CA ASP A 115 13.19 3.64 8.38
C ASP A 115 12.49 4.35 7.22
N SER A 116 11.64 5.32 7.57
CA SER A 116 10.89 6.13 6.60
C SER A 116 11.82 6.86 5.63
N GLU A 117 12.95 7.43 6.11
CA GLU A 117 13.85 8.18 5.24
C GLU A 117 14.51 7.28 4.19
N GLN A 118 14.89 6.05 4.57
CA GLN A 118 15.44 5.09 3.60
C GLN A 118 14.45 4.76 2.50
N VAL A 119 13.18 4.57 2.85
CA VAL A 119 12.13 4.29 1.86
C VAL A 119 11.91 5.49 0.94
N LYS A 120 11.83 6.69 1.50
CA LYS A 120 11.66 7.91 0.70
C LYS A 120 12.82 8.09 -0.27
N ASP A 121 14.05 7.92 0.20
CA ASP A 121 15.22 8.04 -0.65
C ASP A 121 15.23 7.00 -1.77
N ALA A 122 14.90 5.76 -1.43
CA ALA A 122 14.87 4.66 -2.40
C ALA A 122 13.83 4.89 -3.51
N LEU A 123 12.69 5.49 -3.17
CA LEU A 123 11.59 5.73 -4.12
C LEU A 123 11.61 7.13 -4.74
N GLY A 124 12.54 7.98 -4.33
CA GLY A 124 12.61 9.34 -4.84
C GLY A 124 11.43 10.20 -4.40
N ILE A 125 10.84 9.93 -3.25
CA ILE A 125 9.71 10.70 -2.72
C ILE A 125 10.23 11.95 -2.02
N GLU A 126 9.89 13.12 -2.55
CA GLU A 126 10.17 14.41 -1.93
C GLU A 126 8.91 14.87 -1.21
N SER A 127 8.88 14.68 0.11
CA SER A 127 7.73 15.05 0.94
C SER A 127 8.17 15.31 2.36
N GLY A 128 7.53 16.25 3.02
CA GLY A 128 7.70 16.49 4.44
C GLY A 128 6.98 15.48 5.32
N LEU A 129 6.17 14.60 4.71
CA LEU A 129 5.47 13.55 5.42
C LEU A 129 6.36 12.32 5.58
N ASP A 130 6.00 11.44 6.53
CA ASP A 130 6.72 10.20 6.78
C ASP A 130 6.00 9.01 6.14
N VAL A 131 6.76 7.99 5.74
CA VAL A 131 6.16 6.73 5.29
C VAL A 131 5.46 6.07 6.47
N ALA A 132 4.19 5.74 6.29
CA ALA A 132 3.39 5.14 7.35
C ALA A 132 2.99 3.70 7.06
N ALA A 133 2.83 3.33 5.79
CA ALA A 133 2.47 1.96 5.41
C ALA A 133 2.83 1.69 3.96
N ILE A 134 3.15 0.44 3.65
CA ILE A 134 3.45 -0.04 2.30
C ILE A 134 2.63 -1.31 2.06
N VAL A 135 1.99 -1.39 0.89
CA VAL A 135 1.24 -2.58 0.45
C VAL A 135 1.71 -2.97 -0.95
N ALA A 136 2.13 -4.22 -1.10
CA ALA A 136 2.38 -4.82 -2.41
C ALA A 136 1.06 -5.38 -2.95
N PHE A 137 0.80 -5.22 -4.24
CA PHE A 137 -0.43 -5.76 -4.81
C PHE A 137 -0.27 -6.11 -6.28
N GLY A 138 -1.18 -6.96 -6.76
CA GLY A 138 -1.20 -7.41 -8.14
C GLY A 138 -2.00 -8.70 -8.28
N ASP A 139 -1.70 -9.45 -9.36
CA ASP A 139 -2.31 -10.74 -9.62
C ASP A 139 -1.49 -11.83 -8.90
N GLY A 140 -2.05 -12.45 -7.88
CA GLY A 140 -1.40 -13.50 -7.09
C GLY A 140 -1.22 -14.80 -7.88
N LYS A 141 -0.16 -15.52 -7.57
CA LYS A 141 0.06 -16.87 -8.12
C LYS A 141 -0.77 -17.91 -7.41
#